data_f3d8092570762e6524aa920a7aee7b29
#
_entry.id   f3d8092570762e6524aa920a7aee7b29
#
_cell.length_a   1.000
_cell.length_b   1.000
_cell.length_c   1.000
_cell.angle_alpha   90.00
_cell.angle_beta   90.00
_cell.angle_gamma   90.00
#
_symmetry.space_group_name_H-M   'P 1'
#
loop_
_entity.id
_entity.type
_entity.pdbx_description
1 polymer ?
#
loop_
_entity_poly.entity_id
_entity_poly.type
_entity_poly.pdbx_seq_one_letter_code
_entity_poly.pdbx_strand_id
1 'polypeptide(L)'
;MISTAAGRGDASSPGRLLAGARRHAGLTQAELARRLGISQAAVAQLEAPASNPRIATLDRALRATGAKLTISAEPRERAVDESLIRQQLALTPAQRVRGLEVMYQEARELARANATSRGELG
;
A
#
# COMPACT_ATOMS: atom_id res chain seq x y z
N MET A 1 -1.11 -12.81 13.08
CA MET A 1 -0.91 -12.27 13.12
C MET A 1 -0.29 -11.44 13.07
N ILE A 2 -0.20 -11.49 13.10
CA ILE A 2 0.60 -10.86 13.07
C ILE A 2 0.70 -9.77 12.56
N SER A 3 0.34 -9.82 11.86
CA SER A 3 0.50 -8.86 11.09
C SER A 3 0.09 -7.64 11.49
N THR A 4 -0.79 -7.58 12.29
CA THR A 4 -1.26 -6.44 12.61
C THR A 4 -0.36 -5.61 13.26
N ALA A 5 0.21 -6.08 14.20
CA ALA A 5 1.16 -5.34 14.83
C ALA A 5 2.19 -5.02 13.86
N ALA A 6 2.29 -5.88 12.93
CA ALA A 6 3.25 -5.71 11.96
C ALA A 6 3.05 -4.48 11.18
N GLY A 7 1.95 -4.01 11.07
CA GLY A 7 1.72 -2.83 10.29
C GLY A 7 2.40 -1.59 10.81
N ARG A 8 3.17 -1.69 11.86
CA ARG A 8 3.78 -0.54 12.42
C ARG A 8 5.25 -0.55 12.40
N GLY A 9 5.84 0.60 12.42
CA GLY A 9 7.26 0.78 12.59
C GLY A 9 8.08 -0.08 11.67
N ASP A 10 8.99 -0.79 12.24
CA ASP A 10 9.92 -1.59 11.49
C ASP A 10 9.31 -2.62 10.61
N ALA A 11 8.14 -3.08 10.99
CA ALA A 11 7.52 -4.13 10.24
C ALA A 11 7.13 -3.68 8.84
N SER A 12 7.10 -2.39 8.61
CA SER A 12 6.74 -1.90 7.31
C SER A 12 7.92 -1.71 6.37
N SER A 13 9.12 -2.03 6.80
CA SER A 13 10.25 -1.85 5.90
C SER A 13 10.19 -2.88 4.77
N PRO A 14 10.53 -2.45 3.54
CA PRO A 14 10.46 -3.37 2.40
C PRO A 14 11.31 -4.63 2.58
N GLY A 15 12.48 -4.48 3.17
CA GLY A 15 13.35 -5.63 3.39
C GLY A 15 12.72 -6.66 4.31
N ARG A 16 12.08 -6.20 5.35
CA ARG A 16 11.42 -7.11 6.29
C ARG A 16 10.22 -7.79 5.68
N LEU A 17 9.47 -7.06 4.87
CA LEU A 17 8.34 -7.66 4.17
C LEU A 17 8.80 -8.77 3.25
N LEU A 18 9.87 -8.53 2.52
CA LEU A 18 10.40 -9.54 1.61
C LEU A 18 10.94 -10.75 2.38
N ALA A 19 11.70 -10.52 3.44
CA ALA A 19 12.23 -11.61 4.24
C ALA A 19 11.11 -12.44 4.85
N GLY A 20 10.07 -11.79 5.33
CA GLY A 20 8.91 -12.49 5.90
C GLY A 20 8.20 -13.34 4.86
N ALA A 21 7.96 -12.79 3.69
CA ALA A 21 7.30 -13.53 2.61
C ALA A 21 8.13 -14.73 2.17
N ARG A 22 9.45 -14.54 2.06
CA ARG A 22 10.35 -15.62 1.70
C ARG A 22 10.31 -16.75 2.72
N ARG A 23 10.39 -16.40 4.00
CA ARG A 23 10.35 -17.43 5.07
C ARG A 23 9.01 -18.13 5.12
N HIS A 24 7.96 -17.39 4.94
CA HIS A 24 6.62 -17.97 4.93
C HIS A 24 6.46 -18.97 3.78
N ALA A 25 7.14 -18.72 2.67
CA ALA A 25 7.13 -19.63 1.53
C ALA A 25 8.11 -20.80 1.71
N GLY A 26 8.89 -20.81 2.77
CA GLY A 26 9.86 -21.87 3.00
C GLY A 26 11.10 -21.80 2.12
N LEU A 27 11.41 -20.61 1.61
CA LEU A 27 12.56 -20.45 0.71
C LEU A 27 13.78 -19.91 1.44
N THR A 28 14.96 -20.37 1.02
CA THR A 28 16.20 -19.76 1.48
C THR A 28 16.50 -18.55 0.60
N GLN A 29 17.43 -17.70 1.04
CA GLN A 29 17.86 -16.58 0.21
C GLN A 29 18.45 -17.06 -1.12
N ALA A 30 19.18 -18.17 -1.09
CA ALA A 30 19.75 -18.73 -2.30
C ALA A 30 18.66 -19.19 -3.28
N GLU A 31 17.61 -19.79 -2.76
CA GLU A 31 16.52 -20.24 -3.60
C GLU A 31 15.77 -19.06 -4.22
N LEU A 32 15.52 -18.04 -3.46
CA LEU A 32 14.88 -16.84 -3.98
C LEU A 32 15.77 -16.18 -5.03
N ALA A 33 17.07 -16.13 -4.77
CA ALA A 33 18.02 -15.56 -5.73
C ALA A 33 17.95 -16.30 -7.07
N ARG A 34 17.88 -17.63 -7.02
CA ARG A 34 17.76 -18.41 -8.24
C ARG A 34 16.47 -18.09 -9.00
N ARG A 35 15.37 -17.95 -8.29
CA ARG A 35 14.09 -17.60 -8.93
C ARG A 35 14.14 -16.23 -9.58
N LEU A 36 14.87 -15.30 -8.97
CA LEU A 36 14.98 -13.95 -9.50
C LEU A 36 16.10 -13.78 -10.53
N GLY A 37 16.99 -14.76 -10.64
CA GLY A 37 18.13 -14.63 -11.54
C GLY A 37 19.17 -13.64 -11.04
N ILE A 38 19.32 -13.51 -9.74
CA ILE A 38 20.29 -12.59 -9.11
C ILE A 38 21.12 -13.37 -8.10
N SER A 39 22.12 -12.71 -7.53
CA SER A 39 22.97 -13.35 -6.53
C SER A 39 22.28 -13.41 -5.18
N GLN A 40 22.72 -14.34 -4.34
CA GLN A 40 22.24 -14.39 -2.96
C GLN A 40 22.58 -13.10 -2.22
N ALA A 41 23.75 -12.54 -2.48
CA ALA A 41 24.13 -11.27 -1.86
C ALA A 41 23.16 -10.16 -2.21
N ALA A 42 22.66 -10.15 -3.43
CA ALA A 42 21.66 -9.17 -3.85
C ALA A 42 20.35 -9.35 -3.09
N VAL A 43 19.93 -10.59 -2.88
CA VAL A 43 18.75 -10.86 -2.06
C VAL A 43 18.97 -10.38 -0.62
N ALA A 44 20.13 -10.67 -0.07
CA ALA A 44 20.45 -10.24 1.28
C ALA A 44 20.38 -8.73 1.41
N GLN A 45 20.86 -8.01 0.40
CA GLN A 45 20.77 -6.56 0.38
C GLN A 45 19.31 -6.06 0.30
N LEU A 46 18.51 -6.72 -0.51
CA LEU A 46 17.09 -6.36 -0.61
C LEU A 46 16.37 -6.56 0.73
N GLU A 47 16.76 -7.59 1.48
CA GLU A 47 16.13 -7.89 2.76
C GLU A 47 16.71 -7.08 3.93
N ALA A 48 17.74 -6.31 3.70
CA ALA A 48 18.33 -5.52 4.76
C ALA A 48 17.34 -4.47 5.30
N PRO A 49 17.37 -4.20 6.61
CA PRO A 49 16.42 -3.25 7.19
C PRO A 49 16.46 -1.86 6.57
N ALA A 50 17.64 -1.44 6.12
CA ALA A 50 17.82 -0.12 5.54
C ALA A 50 17.61 -0.11 4.03
N SER A 51 17.23 -1.23 3.42
CA SER A 51 17.10 -1.28 1.97
C SER A 51 15.92 -0.42 1.51
N ASN A 52 16.07 0.12 0.32
CA ASN A 52 15.03 0.93 -0.27
C ASN A 52 14.88 0.55 -1.74
N PRO A 53 14.36 -0.64 -2.02
CA PRO A 53 14.22 -1.09 -3.39
C PRO A 53 13.13 -0.32 -4.12
N ARG A 54 13.22 -0.28 -5.43
CA ARG A 54 12.15 0.26 -6.24
C ARG A 54 10.92 -0.63 -6.07
N ILE A 55 9.75 -0.02 -6.19
CA ILE A 55 8.49 -0.76 -6.07
C ILE A 55 8.45 -1.93 -7.06
N ALA A 56 8.88 -1.70 -8.30
CA ALA A 56 8.90 -2.76 -9.29
C ALA A 56 9.80 -3.92 -8.89
N THR A 57 10.94 -3.62 -8.29
CA THR A 57 11.86 -4.65 -7.83
C THR A 57 11.26 -5.45 -6.67
N LEU A 58 10.68 -4.73 -5.72
CA LEU A 58 10.04 -5.38 -4.59
C LEU A 58 8.87 -6.25 -5.02
N ASP A 59 8.04 -5.75 -5.92
CA ASP A 59 6.91 -6.50 -6.45
C ASP A 59 7.37 -7.79 -7.12
N ARG A 60 8.39 -7.69 -7.95
CA ARG A 60 8.93 -8.87 -8.62
C ARG A 60 9.47 -9.89 -7.64
N ALA A 61 10.21 -9.44 -6.63
CA ALA A 61 10.76 -10.33 -5.62
C ALA A 61 9.66 -11.01 -4.81
N LEU A 62 8.62 -10.26 -4.43
CA LEU A 62 7.51 -10.83 -3.68
C LEU A 62 6.75 -11.86 -4.51
N ARG A 63 6.53 -11.59 -5.79
CA ARG A 63 5.87 -12.56 -6.66
C ARG A 63 6.63 -13.87 -6.74
N ALA A 64 7.95 -13.81 -6.71
CA ALA A 64 8.77 -15.01 -6.71
C ALA A 64 8.57 -15.85 -5.46
N THR A 65 8.10 -15.25 -4.36
CA THR A 65 7.76 -15.99 -3.14
C THR A 65 6.31 -16.46 -3.13
N GLY A 66 5.53 -16.08 -4.12
CA GLY A 66 4.10 -16.36 -4.13
C GLY A 66 3.27 -15.30 -3.44
N ALA A 67 3.86 -14.23 -3.00
CA ALA A 67 3.14 -13.14 -2.34
C ALA A 67 2.71 -12.08 -3.33
N LYS A 68 1.85 -11.20 -2.89
CA LYS A 68 1.36 -10.09 -3.70
C LYS A 68 1.63 -8.80 -2.98
N LEU A 69 2.22 -7.83 -3.67
CA LEU A 69 2.44 -6.51 -3.10
C LEU A 69 1.17 -5.70 -3.17
N THR A 70 0.76 -5.14 -2.04
CA THR A 70 -0.38 -4.25 -1.97
C THR A 70 0.10 -2.95 -1.35
N ILE A 71 -0.23 -1.84 -1.97
CA ILE A 71 0.16 -0.52 -1.48
C ILE A 71 -1.10 0.30 -1.30
N SER A 72 -1.17 0.97 -0.17
CA SER A 72 -2.29 1.86 0.08
C SER A 72 -1.77 3.14 0.71
N ALA A 73 -2.52 4.20 0.55
CA ALA A 73 -2.20 5.46 1.17
C ALA A 73 -3.43 5.96 1.91
N GLU A 74 -3.23 6.31 3.14
CA GLU A 74 -4.32 6.82 3.96
C GLU A 74 -4.02 8.24 4.40
N PRO A 75 -5.03 9.07 4.56
CA PRO A 75 -4.81 10.42 5.08
C PRO A 75 -4.20 10.33 6.47
N ARG A 76 -3.18 11.15 6.70
CA ARG A 76 -2.50 11.11 7.95
C ARG A 76 -3.14 11.86 9.04
N GLU A 77 -4.04 12.65 8.83
CA GLU A 77 -4.47 13.62 9.73
C GLU A 77 -5.42 13.20 10.79
N ARG A 78 -4.94 12.71 11.86
CA ARG A 78 -5.78 12.29 12.93
C ARG A 78 -6.57 13.40 13.55
N ALA A 79 -5.97 14.54 13.71
CA ALA A 79 -6.66 15.68 14.27
C ALA A 79 -7.79 16.13 13.36
N VAL A 80 -7.54 16.08 12.07
CA VAL A 80 -8.57 16.42 11.09
C VAL A 80 -9.69 15.40 11.12
N ASP A 81 -9.34 14.13 11.26
CA ASP A 81 -10.34 13.08 11.34
C ASP A 81 -11.24 13.24 12.53
N GLU A 82 -10.67 13.59 13.69
CA GLU A 82 -11.48 13.84 14.88
C GLU A 82 -12.41 15.02 14.67
N SER A 83 -11.91 16.05 14.04
CA SER A 83 -12.70 17.23 13.74
C SER A 83 -13.87 16.88 12.82
N LEU A 84 -13.60 16.11 11.80
CA LEU A 84 -14.63 15.67 10.87
C LEU A 84 -15.68 14.81 11.56
N ILE A 85 -15.26 13.92 12.44
CA ILE A 85 -16.18 13.06 13.18
C ILE A 85 -17.09 13.92 14.06
N ARG A 86 -16.54 14.90 14.74
CA ARG A 86 -17.34 15.80 15.58
C ARG A 86 -18.35 16.57 14.74
N GLN A 87 -17.93 17.04 13.58
CA GLN A 87 -18.81 17.76 12.68
C GLN A 87 -19.94 16.85 12.20
N GLN A 88 -19.60 15.64 11.86
CA GLN A 88 -20.61 14.67 11.41
C GLN A 88 -21.62 14.37 12.49
N LEU A 89 -21.17 14.24 13.72
CA LEU A 89 -22.06 13.98 14.85
C LEU A 89 -22.95 15.18 15.15
N ALA A 90 -22.52 16.37 14.84
CA ALA A 90 -23.30 17.58 15.06
C ALA A 90 -24.32 17.86 13.96
N LEU A 91 -24.16 17.20 12.83
CA LEU A 91 -25.06 17.41 11.69
C LEU A 91 -26.36 16.63 11.85
N THR A 92 -27.44 17.15 11.28
CA THR A 92 -28.68 16.39 11.18
C THR A 92 -28.49 15.30 10.13
N PRO A 93 -29.34 14.27 10.14
CA PRO A 93 -29.23 13.22 9.13
C PRO A 93 -29.32 13.77 7.70
N ALA A 94 -30.17 14.77 7.48
CA ALA A 94 -30.28 15.36 6.16
C ALA A 94 -28.99 16.07 5.73
N GLN A 95 -28.35 16.75 6.68
CA GLN A 95 -27.10 17.42 6.38
C GLN A 95 -25.97 16.44 6.07
N ARG A 96 -25.96 15.30 6.76
CA ARG A 96 -24.97 14.26 6.48
C ARG A 96 -25.14 13.71 5.07
N VAL A 97 -26.37 13.47 4.66
CA VAL A 97 -26.66 12.95 3.33
C VAL A 97 -26.22 13.96 2.27
N ARG A 98 -26.50 15.23 2.46
CA ARG A 98 -26.08 16.25 1.53
C ARG A 98 -24.56 16.33 1.39
N GLY A 99 -23.86 16.21 2.50
CA GLY A 99 -22.41 16.20 2.48
C GLY A 99 -21.87 15.04 1.66
N LEU A 100 -22.47 13.86 1.83
CA LEU A 100 -22.07 12.68 1.06
C LEU A 100 -22.36 12.86 -0.42
N GLU A 101 -23.49 13.45 -0.77
CA GLU A 101 -23.82 13.70 -2.17
C GLU A 101 -22.82 14.63 -2.83
N VAL A 102 -22.44 15.69 -2.14
CA VAL A 102 -21.45 16.63 -2.67
C VAL A 102 -20.12 15.94 -2.91
N MET A 103 -19.67 15.16 -1.94
CA MET A 103 -18.42 14.42 -2.07
C MET A 103 -18.47 13.44 -3.24
N TYR A 104 -19.60 12.78 -3.40
CA TYR A 104 -19.77 11.82 -4.48
C TYR A 104 -19.70 12.51 -5.84
N GLN A 105 -20.34 13.67 -5.97
CA GLN A 105 -20.33 14.44 -7.21
C GLN A 105 -18.92 14.90 -7.55
N GLU A 106 -18.19 15.40 -6.57
CA GLU A 106 -16.83 15.84 -6.78
C GLU A 106 -15.93 14.69 -7.25
N ALA A 107 -16.10 13.51 -6.66
CA ALA A 107 -15.34 12.34 -7.06
C ALA A 107 -15.65 11.96 -8.51
N ARG A 108 -16.91 12.06 -8.91
CA ARG A 108 -17.31 11.75 -10.27
C ARG A 108 -16.73 12.74 -11.28
N GLU A 109 -16.74 14.00 -10.94
CA GLU A 109 -16.17 15.04 -11.80
C GLU A 109 -14.68 14.84 -11.97
N LEU A 110 -13.98 14.50 -10.91
CA LEU A 110 -12.56 14.23 -10.97
C LEU A 110 -12.28 13.02 -11.85
N ALA A 111 -13.08 11.98 -11.73
CA ALA A 111 -12.93 10.79 -12.54
C ALA A 111 -13.13 11.10 -14.03
N ARG A 112 -14.10 11.96 -14.35
CA ARG A 112 -14.33 12.37 -15.73
C ARG A 112 -13.15 13.19 -16.27
N ALA A 113 -12.64 14.12 -15.47
CA ALA A 113 -11.51 14.92 -15.87
C ALA A 113 -10.29 14.06 -16.17
N ASN A 114 -10.04 13.05 -15.34
CA ASN A 114 -8.93 12.14 -15.55
C ASN A 114 -9.12 11.30 -16.81
N ALA A 115 -10.32 10.82 -17.06
CA ALA A 115 -10.61 10.05 -18.25
C ALA A 115 -10.42 10.88 -19.50
N THR A 116 -10.87 12.13 -19.46
CA THR A 116 -10.73 13.04 -20.58
C THR A 116 -9.26 13.35 -20.85
N SER A 117 -8.49 13.61 -19.81
CA SER A 117 -7.08 13.94 -20.01
C SER A 117 -6.27 12.75 -20.53
N ARG A 118 -6.74 11.53 -20.33
CA ARG A 118 -6.10 10.35 -20.90
C ARG A 118 -6.64 10.01 -22.29
N GLY A 119 -7.59 10.78 -22.78
CA GLY A 119 -8.15 10.52 -24.10
C GLY A 119 -9.12 9.35 -24.14
N GLU A 120 -9.57 8.89 -23.02
CA GLU A 120 -10.47 7.73 -22.98
C GLU A 120 -11.87 8.04 -23.48
N LEU A 121 -12.23 9.30 -23.48
CA LEU A 121 -13.54 9.72 -23.93
C LEU A 121 -13.52 10.33 -25.32
N GLY A 122 -12.42 10.18 -26.00
CA GLY A 122 -12.24 10.76 -27.33
C GLY A 122 -13.09 10.17 -28.42
#